data_9d1e2a0de5cc43f78cca23235f92becd
#
_entry.id   9d1e2a0de5cc43f78cca23235f92becd
#
_cell.length_a   1.000
_cell.length_b   1.000
_cell.length_c   1.000
_cell.angle_alpha   90.00
_cell.angle_beta   90.00
_cell.angle_gamma   90.00
#
_symmetry.space_group_name_H-M   'P 1'
#
loop_
_entity.id
_entity.type
_entity.pdbx_description
1 polymer ?
#
loop_
_entity_poly.entity_id
_entity_poly.type
_entity_poly.pdbx_seq_one_letter_code
_entity_poly.pdbx_strand_id
1 'polypeptide(L)'
;MKIYSINIRTLSKILLLFALVIMAVSCNKELPDATPAIYPPVNSSTVSIGTLINTDTTYSFYKAAATKVGMLAQLSDTTKLFTVFLPNNAAFRASKIPSIDVINSLPVTSLGGIVGYSIIPGKQYSTEEIPTAFPNIQLPSSITIGTLPGTPVELKLSTFPSKRPNGFWDNNIPVLVPDMKMQNGVIHLVAGIVAPPAQVLRDAIYSDPNLTYFKAAVARADSGQTDSLKKINYLLGYAVTNMTVLVPTDTAFQSLLFKNIYGALLLKGYPQQTAFTTAQALSASPDVFSNPVLFDVLTAATVKGIIAYHFLATSVGASFQPNIRAFSVNFASTPTFYTTLVNSGVAIHPGINAQATFTGSFVTGLQFTGYGTFPPGGTPYSGISAKAISMDHHAVNGVYHIIDQVLLPQ
;
A
#
# COMPACT_ATOMS: atom_id res chain seq x y z
N MET A 1 80.99 -19.66 -17.34
CA MET A 1 79.78 -19.05 -16.81
C MET A 1 78.58 -19.60 -17.60
N LYS A 2 77.78 -20.55 -17.02
CA LYS A 2 76.65 -21.16 -17.72
C LYS A 2 75.41 -20.29 -17.45
N ILE A 3 74.92 -19.66 -18.54
CA ILE A 3 73.67 -18.90 -18.50
C ILE A 3 72.54 -19.90 -18.64
N TYR A 4 71.77 -20.10 -17.56
CA TYR A 4 70.53 -20.90 -17.62
C TYR A 4 69.43 -20.07 -18.29
N SER A 5 69.02 -20.45 -19.47
CA SER A 5 67.82 -19.90 -20.13
C SER A 5 66.55 -20.43 -19.43
N ILE A 6 65.87 -19.62 -18.70
CA ILE A 6 64.56 -19.95 -18.12
C ILE A 6 63.53 -20.02 -19.26
N ASN A 7 62.91 -21.15 -19.41
CA ASN A 7 61.93 -21.37 -20.46
C ASN A 7 60.66 -20.53 -20.20
N ILE A 8 60.21 -19.74 -21.19
CA ILE A 8 59.04 -18.83 -21.12
C ILE A 8 57.80 -19.54 -20.54
N ARG A 9 57.59 -20.83 -20.82
CA ARG A 9 56.50 -21.61 -20.27
C ARG A 9 56.61 -21.85 -18.75
N THR A 10 57.81 -21.87 -18.21
CA THR A 10 58.05 -22.03 -16.76
C THR A 10 57.84 -20.67 -16.06
N LEU A 11 58.24 -19.57 -16.70
CA LEU A 11 58.00 -18.21 -16.18
C LEU A 11 56.53 -17.85 -16.12
N SER A 12 55.74 -18.25 -17.16
CA SER A 12 54.29 -17.99 -17.18
C SER A 12 53.54 -18.79 -16.09
N LYS A 13 53.97 -20.01 -15.78
CA LYS A 13 53.37 -20.83 -14.72
C LYS A 13 53.70 -20.24 -13.32
N ILE A 14 54.89 -19.74 -13.12
CA ILE A 14 55.30 -19.07 -11.86
C ILE A 14 54.53 -17.76 -11.68
N LEU A 15 54.34 -16.95 -12.74
CA LEU A 15 53.53 -15.73 -12.69
C LEU A 15 52.04 -16.03 -12.40
N LEU A 16 51.50 -17.10 -13.01
CA LEU A 16 50.10 -17.54 -12.73
C LEU A 16 49.91 -17.99 -11.29
N LEU A 17 50.92 -18.75 -10.75
CA LEU A 17 50.87 -19.20 -9.35
C LEU A 17 50.97 -18.01 -8.37
N PHE A 18 51.81 -17.01 -8.70
CA PHE A 18 51.96 -15.78 -7.87
C PHE A 18 50.70 -14.92 -7.92
N ALA A 19 50.00 -14.82 -9.08
CA ALA A 19 48.73 -14.13 -9.21
C ALA A 19 47.60 -14.83 -8.40
N LEU A 20 47.58 -16.17 -8.37
CA LEU A 20 46.63 -16.95 -7.57
C LEU A 20 46.84 -16.78 -6.08
N VAL A 21 48.09 -16.69 -5.62
CA VAL A 21 48.42 -16.46 -4.18
C VAL A 21 48.04 -15.04 -3.75
N ILE A 22 48.23 -14.04 -4.61
CA ILE A 22 47.81 -12.66 -4.31
C ILE A 22 46.29 -12.54 -4.22
N MET A 23 45.51 -13.27 -5.04
CA MET A 23 44.04 -13.28 -4.93
C MET A 23 43.56 -14.00 -3.67
N ALA A 24 44.28 -15.00 -3.17
CA ALA A 24 43.92 -15.74 -1.94
C ALA A 24 44.19 -14.90 -0.68
N VAL A 25 45.16 -13.98 -0.70
CA VAL A 25 45.50 -13.11 0.45
C VAL A 25 44.64 -11.86 0.47
N SER A 26 44.02 -11.47 -0.66
CA SER A 26 43.14 -10.29 -0.76
C SER A 26 41.74 -10.50 -0.15
N CYS A 27 41.36 -11.74 0.22
CA CYS A 27 40.05 -12.06 0.80
C CYS A 27 40.04 -12.16 2.34
N ASN A 28 41.11 -11.81 3.02
CA ASN A 28 41.14 -11.74 4.49
C ASN A 28 41.12 -10.27 4.96
N LYS A 29 40.16 -9.48 4.49
CA LYS A 29 39.66 -8.39 5.29
C LYS A 29 38.79 -9.03 6.35
N GLU A 30 39.30 -9.07 7.58
CA GLU A 30 38.43 -9.16 8.74
C GLU A 30 37.33 -8.13 8.52
N LEU A 31 36.10 -8.62 8.37
CA LEU A 31 34.94 -7.72 8.44
C LEU A 31 35.10 -7.02 9.78
N PRO A 32 35.10 -5.68 9.82
CA PRO A 32 35.05 -5.00 11.10
C PRO A 32 33.90 -5.61 11.85
N ASP A 33 34.14 -5.97 13.13
CA ASP A 33 33.09 -6.50 14.00
C ASP A 33 31.86 -5.62 13.88
N ALA A 34 30.95 -6.01 12.98
CA ALA A 34 29.70 -5.35 12.73
C ALA A 34 28.67 -5.84 13.75
N THR A 35 29.02 -5.70 15.00
CA THR A 35 28.05 -5.31 16.00
C THR A 35 28.29 -3.82 16.23
N PRO A 36 27.54 -2.95 15.52
CA PRO A 36 27.33 -1.63 16.11
C PRO A 36 26.73 -1.96 17.47
N ALA A 37 27.45 -1.59 18.53
CA ALA A 37 26.81 -1.49 19.83
C ALA A 37 25.59 -0.60 19.57
N ILE A 38 24.40 -1.22 19.47
CA ILE A 38 23.14 -0.49 19.40
C ILE A 38 23.03 0.06 20.82
N TYR A 39 23.71 1.18 21.06
CA TYR A 39 23.37 2.01 22.20
C TYR A 39 21.95 2.49 21.91
N PRO A 40 20.95 2.09 22.70
CA PRO A 40 19.63 2.66 22.56
C PRO A 40 19.84 4.18 22.64
N PRO A 41 19.21 4.97 21.75
CA PRO A 41 19.37 6.41 21.79
C PRO A 41 19.04 6.88 23.21
N VAL A 42 19.99 7.60 23.84
CA VAL A 42 19.80 8.09 25.21
C VAL A 42 18.72 9.15 25.15
N ASN A 43 17.50 8.78 25.51
CA ASN A 43 16.41 9.72 25.63
C ASN A 43 16.66 10.58 26.87
N SER A 44 16.53 11.90 26.72
CA SER A 44 16.64 12.83 27.84
C SER A 44 15.46 12.76 28.83
N SER A 45 14.37 12.07 28.44
CA SER A 45 13.20 11.86 29.30
C SER A 45 13.45 10.74 30.32
N THR A 46 13.09 10.99 31.56
CA THR A 46 13.08 10.00 32.64
C THR A 46 11.72 9.32 32.79
N VAL A 47 10.73 9.70 31.99
CA VAL A 47 9.35 9.23 32.03
C VAL A 47 9.15 8.16 30.95
N SER A 48 8.67 6.98 31.33
CA SER A 48 8.27 5.95 30.37
C SER A 48 6.95 6.30 29.67
N ILE A 49 6.70 5.70 28.51
CA ILE A 49 5.43 5.86 27.77
C ILE A 49 4.24 5.48 28.66
N GLY A 50 4.33 4.34 29.36
CA GLY A 50 3.26 3.90 30.25
C GLY A 50 3.04 4.83 31.44
N THR A 51 4.09 5.42 32.01
CA THR A 51 3.99 6.42 33.06
C THR A 51 3.26 7.68 32.58
N LEU A 52 3.62 8.20 31.39
CA LEU A 52 2.91 9.35 30.80
C LEU A 52 1.42 9.04 30.64
N ILE A 53 1.08 7.92 30.01
CA ILE A 53 -0.32 7.52 29.78
C ILE A 53 -1.07 7.36 31.11
N ASN A 54 -0.39 6.87 32.15
CA ASN A 54 -1.01 6.65 33.46
C ASN A 54 -1.27 7.96 34.23
N THR A 55 -0.43 8.96 34.09
CA THR A 55 -0.46 10.20 34.90
C THR A 55 -1.12 11.38 34.24
N ASP A 56 -1.05 11.46 32.89
CA ASP A 56 -1.65 12.57 32.14
C ASP A 56 -3.10 12.26 31.77
N THR A 57 -4.02 13.06 32.31
CA THR A 57 -5.48 12.92 32.09
C THR A 57 -5.89 13.10 30.62
N THR A 58 -5.05 13.74 29.80
CA THR A 58 -5.26 13.90 28.34
C THR A 58 -5.33 12.56 27.62
N TYR A 59 -4.73 11.51 28.17
CA TYR A 59 -4.71 10.14 27.64
C TYR A 59 -5.60 9.18 28.41
N SER A 60 -6.54 9.67 29.24
CA SER A 60 -7.37 8.80 30.08
C SER A 60 -8.19 7.78 29.31
N PHE A 61 -8.59 8.08 28.06
CA PHE A 61 -9.30 7.14 27.18
C PHE A 61 -8.37 6.02 26.70
N TYR A 62 -7.16 6.36 26.25
CA TYR A 62 -6.17 5.37 25.88
C TYR A 62 -5.73 4.53 27.09
N LYS A 63 -5.55 5.15 28.26
CA LYS A 63 -5.28 4.45 29.53
C LYS A 63 -6.35 3.39 29.82
N ALA A 64 -7.63 3.77 29.74
CA ALA A 64 -8.74 2.84 29.98
C ALA A 64 -8.68 1.64 28.99
N ALA A 65 -8.49 1.92 27.71
CA ALA A 65 -8.35 0.88 26.69
C ALA A 65 -7.14 -0.03 26.94
N ALA A 66 -5.95 0.56 27.13
CA ALA A 66 -4.69 -0.19 27.33
C ALA A 66 -4.70 -1.01 28.63
N THR A 67 -5.36 -0.52 29.69
CA THR A 67 -5.55 -1.26 30.95
C THR A 67 -6.46 -2.46 30.73
N LYS A 68 -7.60 -2.25 30.04
CA LYS A 68 -8.59 -3.33 29.79
C LYS A 68 -8.02 -4.49 28.97
N VAL A 69 -7.07 -4.19 28.03
CA VAL A 69 -6.39 -5.22 27.22
C VAL A 69 -5.07 -5.69 27.81
N GLY A 70 -4.65 -5.21 28.98
CA GLY A 70 -3.42 -5.63 29.67
C GLY A 70 -2.11 -5.11 29.07
N MET A 71 -2.15 -4.11 28.16
CA MET A 71 -0.96 -3.62 27.44
C MET A 71 -0.26 -2.43 28.15
N LEU A 72 -0.91 -1.78 29.11
CA LEU A 72 -0.34 -0.61 29.80
C LEU A 72 0.97 -0.94 30.55
N ALA A 73 1.06 -2.11 31.18
CA ALA A 73 2.26 -2.55 31.90
C ALA A 73 3.46 -2.72 30.96
N GLN A 74 3.25 -3.21 29.74
CA GLN A 74 4.31 -3.36 28.73
C GLN A 74 4.90 -1.99 28.32
N LEU A 75 4.06 -0.97 28.19
CA LEU A 75 4.49 0.39 27.86
C LEU A 75 5.25 1.07 29.01
N SER A 76 5.21 0.52 30.21
CA SER A 76 5.99 0.99 31.36
C SER A 76 7.36 0.29 31.47
N ASP A 77 7.59 -0.78 30.73
CA ASP A 77 8.84 -1.53 30.73
C ASP A 77 9.95 -0.75 30.04
N THR A 78 10.93 -0.28 30.80
CA THR A 78 12.05 0.53 30.31
C THR A 78 13.18 -0.28 29.69
N THR A 79 13.08 -1.62 29.70
CA THR A 79 14.04 -2.51 29.02
C THR A 79 13.72 -2.72 27.55
N LYS A 80 12.55 -2.30 27.11
CA LYS A 80 12.05 -2.42 25.73
C LYS A 80 11.91 -1.05 25.09
N LEU A 81 12.01 -1.03 23.77
CA LEU A 81 11.79 0.18 22.99
C LEU A 81 10.48 0.12 22.20
N PHE A 82 9.83 1.27 22.08
CA PHE A 82 8.56 1.38 21.38
C PHE A 82 8.51 2.65 20.52
N THR A 83 7.79 2.58 19.41
CA THR A 83 7.17 3.73 18.76
C THR A 83 5.67 3.62 18.96
N VAL A 84 5.03 4.70 19.43
CA VAL A 84 3.59 4.69 19.68
C VAL A 84 2.93 5.84 18.96
N PHE A 85 1.99 5.51 18.06
CA PHE A 85 1.08 6.49 17.46
C PHE A 85 -0.10 6.67 18.42
N LEU A 86 0.06 7.62 19.36
CA LEU A 86 -0.81 7.76 20.53
C LEU A 86 -1.98 8.71 20.27
N PRO A 87 -3.24 8.24 20.29
CA PRO A 87 -4.40 9.12 20.28
C PRO A 87 -4.69 9.65 21.68
N ASN A 88 -4.96 10.97 21.78
CA ASN A 88 -5.46 11.58 23.00
C ASN A 88 -6.99 11.46 23.09
N ASN A 89 -7.60 11.98 24.17
CA ASN A 89 -9.05 11.95 24.36
C ASN A 89 -9.82 12.66 23.23
N ALA A 90 -9.26 13.72 22.63
CA ALA A 90 -9.88 14.42 21.51
C ALA A 90 -9.86 13.53 20.25
N ALA A 91 -8.77 12.80 19.99
CA ALA A 91 -8.65 11.85 18.90
C ALA A 91 -9.66 10.69 19.01
N PHE A 92 -9.90 10.19 20.23
CA PHE A 92 -10.96 9.20 20.47
C PHE A 92 -12.34 9.75 20.14
N ARG A 93 -12.65 10.98 20.59
CA ARG A 93 -13.94 11.62 20.27
C ARG A 93 -14.10 11.86 18.78
N ALA A 94 -13.07 12.32 18.09
CA ALA A 94 -13.06 12.48 16.64
C ALA A 94 -13.34 11.15 15.92
N SER A 95 -12.88 10.03 16.50
CA SER A 95 -13.12 8.66 16.03
C SER A 95 -14.44 8.05 16.53
N LYS A 96 -15.40 8.87 16.99
CA LYS A 96 -16.74 8.47 17.46
C LYS A 96 -16.75 7.61 18.73
N ILE A 97 -15.72 7.70 19.57
CA ILE A 97 -15.67 7.10 20.91
C ILE A 97 -15.67 8.25 21.94
N PRO A 98 -16.86 8.70 22.39
CA PRO A 98 -16.99 9.98 23.11
C PRO A 98 -16.62 9.91 24.59
N SER A 99 -16.60 8.73 25.21
CA SER A 99 -16.42 8.59 26.67
C SER A 99 -15.73 7.28 27.07
N ILE A 100 -15.25 7.25 28.33
CA ILE A 100 -14.69 6.04 28.95
C ILE A 100 -15.75 4.94 29.07
N ASP A 101 -17.02 5.27 29.29
CA ASP A 101 -18.08 4.27 29.38
C ASP A 101 -18.26 3.52 28.06
N VAL A 102 -18.16 4.23 26.94
CA VAL A 102 -18.14 3.58 25.61
C VAL A 102 -16.93 2.66 25.48
N ILE A 103 -15.73 3.08 25.89
CA ILE A 103 -14.55 2.21 25.90
C ILE A 103 -14.78 0.96 26.74
N ASN A 104 -15.35 1.13 27.93
CA ASN A 104 -15.64 0.02 28.83
C ASN A 104 -16.69 -0.95 28.28
N SER A 105 -17.59 -0.50 27.40
CA SER A 105 -18.57 -1.34 26.73
C SER A 105 -18.02 -2.10 25.52
N LEU A 106 -16.91 -1.61 24.88
CA LEU A 106 -16.34 -2.26 23.71
C LEU A 106 -15.74 -3.62 24.05
N PRO A 107 -15.80 -4.60 23.12
CA PRO A 107 -15.11 -5.89 23.28
C PRO A 107 -13.59 -5.73 23.46
N VAL A 108 -13.00 -6.59 24.28
CA VAL A 108 -11.53 -6.63 24.50
C VAL A 108 -10.78 -6.80 23.19
N THR A 109 -11.31 -7.62 22.27
CA THR A 109 -10.71 -7.83 20.94
C THR A 109 -10.66 -6.56 20.10
N SER A 110 -11.72 -5.74 20.13
CA SER A 110 -11.76 -4.46 19.40
C SER A 110 -10.77 -3.46 19.97
N LEU A 111 -10.73 -3.35 21.32
CA LEU A 111 -9.76 -2.48 21.99
C LEU A 111 -8.32 -2.98 21.81
N GLY A 112 -8.10 -4.31 21.86
CA GLY A 112 -6.82 -4.94 21.56
C GLY A 112 -6.31 -4.60 20.16
N GLY A 113 -7.23 -4.55 19.19
CA GLY A 113 -6.95 -4.06 17.85
C GLY A 113 -6.46 -2.61 17.86
N ILE A 114 -7.22 -1.70 18.46
CA ILE A 114 -6.89 -0.26 18.52
C ILE A 114 -5.54 -0.02 19.22
N VAL A 115 -5.37 -0.58 20.42
CA VAL A 115 -4.15 -0.37 21.22
C VAL A 115 -2.94 -1.08 20.58
N GLY A 116 -3.10 -2.35 20.19
CA GLY A 116 -2.01 -3.13 19.62
C GLY A 116 -1.53 -2.60 18.27
N TYR A 117 -2.44 -2.04 17.45
CA TYR A 117 -2.07 -1.48 16.15
C TYR A 117 -1.31 -0.16 16.28
N SER A 118 -1.55 0.61 17.35
CA SER A 118 -0.85 1.87 17.63
C SER A 118 0.58 1.69 18.17
N ILE A 119 0.97 0.46 18.54
CA ILE A 119 2.26 0.15 19.18
C ILE A 119 3.17 -0.60 18.21
N ILE A 120 4.34 -0.04 17.94
CA ILE A 120 5.42 -0.65 17.15
C ILE A 120 6.52 -1.05 18.14
N PRO A 121 6.69 -2.35 18.43
CA PRO A 121 7.70 -2.81 19.39
C PRO A 121 9.10 -2.88 18.80
N GLY A 122 10.11 -2.78 19.64
CA GLY A 122 11.51 -3.12 19.36
C GLY A 122 12.37 -1.97 18.85
N LYS A 123 11.77 -0.85 18.38
CA LYS A 123 12.54 0.28 17.86
C LYS A 123 11.81 1.62 18.06
N GLN A 124 12.59 2.68 18.18
CA GLN A 124 12.14 4.07 18.08
C GLN A 124 12.30 4.53 16.63
N TYR A 125 11.22 4.95 16.01
CA TYR A 125 11.24 5.57 14.68
C TYR A 125 10.94 7.06 14.82
N SER A 126 11.95 7.89 14.60
CA SER A 126 11.77 9.34 14.52
C SER A 126 11.30 9.77 13.13
N THR A 127 10.82 11.00 13.00
CA THR A 127 10.44 11.57 11.70
C THR A 127 11.58 11.62 10.69
N GLU A 128 12.83 11.58 11.13
CA GLU A 128 14.01 11.55 10.26
C GLU A 128 14.14 10.21 9.51
N GLU A 129 13.64 9.12 10.12
CA GLU A 129 13.67 7.79 9.54
C GLU A 129 12.45 7.50 8.64
N ILE A 130 11.45 8.39 8.61
CA ILE A 130 10.24 8.22 7.80
C ILE A 130 10.47 8.77 6.39
N PRO A 131 10.30 7.94 5.34
CA PRO A 131 10.51 8.35 3.96
C PRO A 131 9.57 9.48 3.51
N THR A 132 10.09 10.36 2.67
CA THR A 132 9.34 11.48 2.06
C THR A 132 8.77 11.13 0.68
N ALA A 133 9.07 9.95 0.16
CA ALA A 133 8.64 9.43 -1.14
C ALA A 133 8.20 7.97 -1.02
N PHE A 134 7.61 7.42 -2.08
CA PHE A 134 7.32 5.98 -2.18
C PHE A 134 8.60 5.14 -2.34
N PRO A 135 8.56 3.90 -1.84
CA PRO A 135 7.50 3.28 -1.04
C PRO A 135 7.45 3.84 0.39
N ASN A 136 6.24 3.90 0.98
CA ASN A 136 6.11 4.19 2.41
C ASN A 136 6.81 3.09 3.22
N ILE A 137 7.39 3.48 4.37
CA ILE A 137 7.92 2.47 5.30
C ILE A 137 6.79 1.62 5.87
N GLN A 138 7.06 0.32 6.02
CA GLN A 138 6.14 -0.61 6.66
C GLN A 138 6.62 -0.90 8.07
N LEU A 139 5.85 -0.52 9.09
CA LEU A 139 6.17 -0.74 10.49
C LEU A 139 5.25 -1.81 11.07
N PRO A 140 5.78 -3.00 11.43
CA PRO A 140 5.00 -4.07 12.06
C PRO A 140 4.51 -3.65 13.45
N SER A 141 3.19 -3.66 13.64
CA SER A 141 2.59 -3.40 14.95
C SER A 141 2.72 -4.60 15.89
N SER A 142 2.21 -4.47 17.12
CA SER A 142 2.16 -5.60 18.06
C SER A 142 1.10 -6.66 17.73
N ILE A 143 0.30 -6.48 16.67
CA ILE A 143 -0.75 -7.43 16.28
C ILE A 143 -0.18 -8.50 15.35
N THR A 144 -0.19 -9.75 15.80
CA THR A 144 0.10 -10.92 14.95
C THR A 144 -1.21 -11.44 14.32
N ILE A 145 -1.22 -11.64 13.00
CA ILE A 145 -2.37 -12.15 12.22
C ILE A 145 -2.19 -13.60 11.77
N GLY A 146 -1.04 -14.18 12.01
CA GLY A 146 -0.71 -15.56 11.63
C GLY A 146 0.78 -15.75 11.48
N THR A 147 1.16 -16.82 10.78
CA THR A 147 2.54 -17.13 10.41
C THR A 147 2.67 -17.30 8.90
N LEU A 148 3.84 -17.00 8.36
CA LEU A 148 4.12 -17.25 6.95
C LEU A 148 4.11 -18.78 6.72
N PRO A 149 3.34 -19.30 5.76
CA PRO A 149 3.20 -20.73 5.52
C PRO A 149 4.54 -21.44 5.41
N GLY A 150 4.72 -22.52 6.18
CA GLY A 150 5.94 -23.31 6.19
C GLY A 150 7.11 -22.70 6.96
N THR A 151 6.92 -21.62 7.70
CA THR A 151 7.97 -20.95 8.48
C THR A 151 7.47 -20.55 9.87
N PRO A 152 8.36 -20.33 10.88
CA PRO A 152 7.99 -19.77 12.16
C PRO A 152 7.82 -18.24 12.15
N VAL A 153 7.92 -17.58 10.98
CA VAL A 153 7.89 -16.13 10.86
C VAL A 153 6.48 -15.61 11.08
N GLU A 154 6.30 -14.77 12.11
CA GLU A 154 5.03 -14.12 12.39
C GLU A 154 4.68 -13.08 11.32
N LEU A 155 3.46 -13.14 10.84
CA LEU A 155 2.85 -12.08 10.03
C LEU A 155 2.17 -11.08 10.96
N LYS A 156 2.61 -9.84 10.90
CA LYS A 156 2.07 -8.75 11.73
C LYS A 156 1.30 -7.75 10.88
N LEU A 157 0.22 -7.24 11.43
CA LEU A 157 -0.40 -6.05 10.85
C LEU A 157 0.60 -4.90 10.93
N SER A 158 0.73 -4.17 9.82
CA SER A 158 1.68 -3.06 9.73
C SER A 158 0.97 -1.75 9.48
N THR A 159 1.51 -0.70 10.08
CA THR A 159 1.16 0.68 9.75
C THR A 159 2.18 1.28 8.78
N PHE A 160 1.79 2.36 8.10
CA PHE A 160 2.55 2.95 7.00
C PHE A 160 2.72 4.46 7.21
N PRO A 161 3.55 4.87 8.16
CA PRO A 161 3.82 6.28 8.35
C PRO A 161 4.49 6.88 7.11
N SER A 162 4.13 8.13 6.83
CA SER A 162 4.62 8.84 5.66
C SER A 162 4.76 10.33 5.91
N LYS A 163 5.80 10.92 5.35
CA LYS A 163 6.09 12.35 5.41
C LYS A 163 6.03 12.93 4.00
N ARG A 164 5.28 13.99 3.81
CA ARG A 164 5.12 14.70 2.54
C ARG A 164 5.16 16.21 2.81
N PRO A 165 5.27 17.06 1.79
CA PRO A 165 5.31 18.52 1.99
C PRO A 165 4.15 19.08 2.83
N ASN A 166 2.98 18.43 2.77
CA ASN A 166 1.77 18.89 3.46
C ASN A 166 1.62 18.34 4.89
N GLY A 167 2.54 17.50 5.38
CA GLY A 167 2.48 16.99 6.74
C GLY A 167 3.13 15.64 6.98
N PHE A 168 2.82 15.09 8.15
CA PHE A 168 3.21 13.76 8.58
C PHE A 168 1.95 12.99 9.01
N TRP A 169 1.84 11.73 8.58
CA TRP A 169 0.69 10.88 8.83
C TRP A 169 1.13 9.48 9.24
N ASP A 170 0.29 8.82 10.03
CA ASP A 170 0.29 7.38 10.14
C ASP A 170 -0.91 6.81 9.36
N ASN A 171 -0.65 6.03 8.31
CA ASN A 171 -1.62 5.72 7.25
C ASN A 171 -2.17 7.03 6.65
N ASN A 172 -3.45 7.34 6.91
CA ASN A 172 -4.10 8.58 6.51
C ASN A 172 -4.44 9.51 7.70
N ILE A 173 -4.02 9.15 8.92
CA ILE A 173 -4.30 9.93 10.13
C ILE A 173 -3.17 10.93 10.39
N PRO A 174 -3.45 12.24 10.47
CA PRO A 174 -2.42 13.24 10.70
C PRO A 174 -1.72 13.06 12.06
N VAL A 175 -0.41 13.22 12.06
CA VAL A 175 0.40 13.35 13.28
C VAL A 175 0.43 14.83 13.71
N LEU A 176 -0.07 15.12 14.90
CA LEU A 176 -0.18 16.47 15.45
C LEU A 176 1.14 16.93 16.07
N VAL A 177 1.74 16.06 16.88
CA VAL A 177 3.03 16.30 17.54
C VAL A 177 3.91 15.09 17.34
N PRO A 178 4.93 15.20 16.50
CA PRO A 178 5.89 14.12 16.28
C PRO A 178 7.00 14.12 17.35
N ASP A 179 7.74 13.02 17.43
CA ASP A 179 9.02 12.89 18.12
C ASP A 179 9.02 13.25 19.62
N MET A 180 7.93 12.98 20.32
CA MET A 180 7.90 13.10 21.78
C MET A 180 8.77 11.99 22.39
N LYS A 181 10.00 12.33 22.78
CA LYS A 181 10.98 11.38 23.30
C LYS A 181 10.62 10.96 24.72
N MET A 182 10.55 9.66 24.95
CA MET A 182 10.27 9.02 26.23
C MET A 182 11.44 8.14 26.65
N GLN A 183 11.51 7.73 27.92
CA GLN A 183 12.60 6.90 28.43
C GLN A 183 12.73 5.59 27.62
N ASN A 184 11.60 5.00 27.23
CA ASN A 184 11.54 3.71 26.54
C ASN A 184 10.95 3.80 25.13
N GLY A 185 11.11 4.95 24.46
CA GLY A 185 10.64 5.06 23.08
C GLY A 185 10.32 6.47 22.62
N VAL A 186 9.52 6.53 21.57
CA VAL A 186 9.01 7.76 20.97
C VAL A 186 7.49 7.68 20.81
N ILE A 187 6.82 8.80 21.08
CA ILE A 187 5.40 8.97 20.84
C ILE A 187 5.21 9.95 19.67
N HIS A 188 4.32 9.60 18.78
CA HIS A 188 3.74 10.49 17.77
C HIS A 188 2.26 10.69 18.13
N LEU A 189 1.89 11.89 18.55
CA LEU A 189 0.50 12.23 18.87
C LEU A 189 -0.31 12.31 17.59
N VAL A 190 -1.38 11.52 17.47
CA VAL A 190 -2.23 11.44 16.26
C VAL A 190 -3.58 12.11 16.45
N ALA A 191 -4.15 12.64 15.34
CA ALA A 191 -5.42 13.37 15.33
C ALA A 191 -6.65 12.47 15.50
N GLY A 192 -6.51 11.16 15.27
CA GLY A 192 -7.57 10.17 15.35
C GLY A 192 -7.02 8.80 15.69
N ILE A 193 -7.90 7.83 15.86
CA ILE A 193 -7.49 6.43 16.04
C ILE A 193 -7.03 5.88 14.69
N VAL A 194 -5.81 5.34 14.64
CA VAL A 194 -5.34 4.56 13.51
C VAL A 194 -5.93 3.15 13.63
N ALA A 195 -6.99 2.90 12.88
CA ALA A 195 -7.72 1.64 12.98
C ALA A 195 -7.01 0.50 12.23
N PRO A 196 -6.91 -0.71 12.84
CA PRO A 196 -6.38 -1.87 12.14
C PRO A 196 -7.32 -2.32 11.03
N PRO A 197 -6.79 -2.78 9.88
CA PRO A 197 -7.59 -3.40 8.84
C PRO A 197 -8.10 -4.78 9.29
N ALA A 198 -9.33 -5.14 8.86
CA ALA A 198 -9.98 -6.39 9.24
C ALA A 198 -10.02 -7.44 8.12
N GLN A 199 -9.96 -7.02 6.86
CA GLN A 199 -10.13 -7.87 5.69
C GLN A 199 -8.99 -7.67 4.69
N VAL A 200 -8.73 -8.68 3.85
CA VAL A 200 -7.88 -8.52 2.66
C VAL A 200 -8.65 -7.75 1.57
N LEU A 201 -7.92 -7.15 0.62
CA LEU A 201 -8.49 -6.35 -0.47
C LEU A 201 -9.63 -7.07 -1.20
N ARG A 202 -9.43 -8.36 -1.56
CA ARG A 202 -10.45 -9.14 -2.27
C ARG A 202 -11.76 -9.18 -1.51
N ASP A 203 -11.71 -9.52 -0.23
CA ASP A 203 -12.90 -9.73 0.57
C ASP A 203 -13.61 -8.41 0.86
N ALA A 204 -12.84 -7.34 1.10
CA ALA A 204 -13.38 -6.00 1.29
C ALA A 204 -14.06 -5.46 0.02
N ILE A 205 -13.40 -5.57 -1.15
CA ILE A 205 -13.96 -5.10 -2.43
C ILE A 205 -15.16 -5.95 -2.85
N TYR A 206 -15.07 -7.28 -2.72
CA TYR A 206 -16.13 -8.19 -3.22
C TYR A 206 -17.37 -8.24 -2.34
N SER A 207 -17.30 -7.77 -1.11
CA SER A 207 -18.45 -7.62 -0.22
C SER A 207 -19.25 -6.33 -0.46
N ASP A 208 -18.70 -5.36 -1.21
CA ASP A 208 -19.42 -4.13 -1.55
C ASP A 208 -20.38 -4.38 -2.73
N PRO A 209 -21.70 -4.18 -2.54
CA PRO A 209 -22.70 -4.40 -3.58
C PRO A 209 -22.60 -3.42 -4.76
N ASN A 210 -21.82 -2.34 -4.65
CA ASN A 210 -21.63 -1.35 -5.71
C ASN A 210 -20.35 -1.59 -6.54
N LEU A 211 -19.62 -2.70 -6.30
CA LEU A 211 -18.36 -3.06 -6.94
C LEU A 211 -18.43 -4.43 -7.64
N THR A 212 -19.63 -4.84 -8.04
CA THR A 212 -19.88 -6.18 -8.63
C THR A 212 -19.23 -6.34 -10.01
N TYR A 213 -19.18 -5.26 -10.80
CA TYR A 213 -18.52 -5.25 -12.11
C TYR A 213 -17.01 -5.40 -11.99
N PHE A 214 -16.39 -4.79 -10.98
CA PHE A 214 -14.95 -4.96 -10.75
C PHE A 214 -14.61 -6.42 -10.49
N LYS A 215 -15.40 -7.10 -9.64
CA LYS A 215 -15.26 -8.54 -9.37
C LYS A 215 -15.41 -9.37 -10.65
N ALA A 216 -16.41 -9.09 -11.48
CA ALA A 216 -16.65 -9.80 -12.73
C ALA A 216 -15.52 -9.53 -13.74
N ALA A 217 -15.03 -8.29 -13.82
CA ALA A 217 -13.89 -7.92 -14.67
C ALA A 217 -12.60 -8.63 -14.24
N VAL A 218 -12.33 -8.76 -12.94
CA VAL A 218 -11.18 -9.54 -12.43
C VAL A 218 -11.32 -11.02 -12.83
N ALA A 219 -12.50 -11.60 -12.72
CA ALA A 219 -12.75 -12.99 -13.13
C ALA A 219 -12.50 -13.17 -14.64
N ARG A 220 -12.91 -12.20 -15.47
CA ARG A 220 -12.64 -12.22 -16.92
C ARG A 220 -11.14 -12.04 -17.22
N ALA A 221 -10.46 -11.12 -16.53
CA ALA A 221 -9.02 -10.87 -16.67
C ALA A 221 -8.17 -12.11 -16.36
N ASP A 222 -8.61 -12.92 -15.42
CA ASP A 222 -7.94 -14.16 -14.99
C ASP A 222 -8.34 -15.40 -15.82
N SER A 223 -9.28 -15.24 -16.77
CA SER A 223 -9.74 -16.34 -17.60
C SER A 223 -8.59 -16.88 -18.48
N GLY A 224 -8.39 -18.22 -18.46
CA GLY A 224 -7.29 -18.89 -19.17
C GLY A 224 -5.92 -18.80 -18.47
N GLN A 225 -5.77 -18.05 -17.38
CA GLN A 225 -4.53 -18.03 -16.60
C GLN A 225 -4.42 -19.31 -15.74
N THR A 226 -3.44 -20.15 -16.04
CA THR A 226 -3.20 -21.40 -15.32
C THR A 226 -2.34 -21.22 -14.05
N ASP A 227 -1.42 -20.24 -14.06
CA ASP A 227 -0.59 -19.92 -12.92
C ASP A 227 -1.38 -19.08 -11.91
N SER A 228 -1.69 -19.66 -10.76
CA SER A 228 -2.47 -19.01 -9.71
C SER A 228 -1.78 -17.74 -9.18
N LEU A 229 -0.44 -17.71 -9.13
CA LEU A 229 0.33 -16.56 -8.62
C LEU A 229 0.24 -15.33 -9.54
N LYS A 230 -0.16 -15.53 -10.80
CA LYS A 230 -0.37 -14.46 -11.79
C LYS A 230 -1.82 -14.03 -11.92
N LYS A 231 -2.73 -14.63 -11.15
CA LYS A 231 -4.13 -14.22 -11.12
C LYS A 231 -4.30 -12.99 -10.24
N ILE A 232 -5.01 -11.99 -10.75
CA ILE A 232 -5.34 -10.77 -9.99
C ILE A 232 -6.18 -11.12 -8.76
N ASN A 233 -7.13 -12.04 -8.91
CA ASN A 233 -7.96 -12.51 -7.79
C ASN A 233 -7.13 -13.14 -6.66
N TYR A 234 -6.07 -13.88 -6.99
CA TYR A 234 -5.15 -14.42 -5.99
C TYR A 234 -4.37 -13.30 -5.28
N LEU A 235 -3.79 -12.38 -6.05
CA LEU A 235 -3.02 -11.26 -5.51
C LEU A 235 -3.85 -10.38 -4.58
N LEU A 236 -5.12 -10.12 -4.92
CA LEU A 236 -6.06 -9.37 -4.07
C LEU A 236 -6.36 -10.09 -2.75
N GLY A 237 -6.30 -11.42 -2.71
CA GLY A 237 -6.56 -12.22 -1.51
C GLY A 237 -5.32 -12.59 -0.70
N TYR A 238 -4.12 -12.38 -1.22
CA TYR A 238 -2.89 -12.85 -0.60
C TYR A 238 -2.38 -11.84 0.45
N ALA A 239 -2.39 -12.23 1.71
CA ALA A 239 -2.17 -11.35 2.86
C ALA A 239 -0.81 -10.62 2.89
N VAL A 240 0.21 -11.15 2.18
CA VAL A 240 1.56 -10.56 2.16
C VAL A 240 1.80 -9.59 0.99
N THR A 241 0.84 -9.44 0.07
CA THR A 241 0.92 -8.38 -0.93
C THR A 241 0.70 -7.02 -0.25
N ASN A 242 1.11 -5.94 -0.93
CA ASN A 242 0.96 -4.59 -0.41
C ASN A 242 0.58 -3.67 -1.57
N MET A 243 -0.72 -3.64 -1.90
CA MET A 243 -1.19 -3.01 -3.14
C MET A 243 -2.07 -1.79 -2.89
N THR A 244 -2.07 -0.89 -3.86
CA THR A 244 -3.05 0.21 -3.96
C THR A 244 -3.91 -0.02 -5.19
N VAL A 245 -5.22 -0.06 -4.99
CA VAL A 245 -6.18 -0.35 -6.06
C VAL A 245 -7.16 0.82 -6.22
N LEU A 246 -7.30 1.30 -7.45
CA LEU A 246 -8.36 2.20 -7.84
C LEU A 246 -9.54 1.34 -8.30
N VAL A 247 -10.66 1.39 -7.60
CA VAL A 247 -11.79 0.51 -7.87
C VAL A 247 -12.94 1.31 -8.47
N PRO A 248 -13.21 1.20 -9.78
CA PRO A 248 -14.34 1.86 -10.39
C PRO A 248 -15.67 1.30 -9.87
N THR A 249 -16.66 2.16 -9.69
CA THR A 249 -18.03 1.76 -9.35
C THR A 249 -18.69 0.98 -10.48
N ASP A 250 -19.77 0.28 -10.14
CA ASP A 250 -20.61 -0.40 -11.13
C ASP A 250 -21.12 0.59 -12.20
N THR A 251 -21.54 1.79 -11.80
CA THR A 251 -21.97 2.85 -12.74
C THR A 251 -20.85 3.29 -13.68
N ALA A 252 -19.60 3.35 -13.21
CA ALA A 252 -18.45 3.66 -14.05
C ALA A 252 -18.23 2.59 -15.13
N PHE A 253 -18.32 1.32 -14.75
CA PHE A 253 -18.23 0.21 -15.72
C PHE A 253 -19.40 0.21 -16.69
N GLN A 254 -20.64 0.36 -16.22
CA GLN A 254 -21.83 0.42 -17.07
C GLN A 254 -21.69 1.51 -18.15
N SER A 255 -21.23 2.70 -17.75
CA SER A 255 -21.03 3.83 -18.68
C SER A 255 -19.99 3.52 -19.75
N LEU A 256 -18.85 2.93 -19.38
CA LEU A 256 -17.81 2.54 -20.33
C LEU A 256 -18.28 1.43 -21.27
N LEU A 257 -18.88 0.38 -20.72
CA LEU A 257 -19.36 -0.78 -21.47
C LEU A 257 -20.46 -0.37 -22.46
N PHE A 258 -21.43 0.43 -22.01
CA PHE A 258 -22.46 0.97 -22.89
C PHE A 258 -21.84 1.70 -24.10
N LYS A 259 -20.91 2.62 -23.87
CA LYS A 259 -20.26 3.37 -24.95
C LYS A 259 -19.52 2.45 -25.92
N ASN A 260 -18.77 1.50 -25.40
CA ASN A 260 -18.00 0.53 -26.21
C ASN A 260 -18.92 -0.36 -27.07
N ILE A 261 -19.95 -0.96 -26.45
CA ILE A 261 -20.88 -1.86 -27.12
C ILE A 261 -21.70 -1.08 -28.17
N TYR A 262 -22.21 0.10 -27.79
CA TYR A 262 -22.97 0.95 -28.70
C TYR A 262 -22.15 1.36 -29.93
N GLY A 263 -20.94 1.84 -29.73
CA GLY A 263 -20.02 2.18 -30.84
C GLY A 263 -19.69 0.98 -31.73
N ALA A 264 -19.42 -0.17 -31.14
CA ALA A 264 -19.15 -1.41 -31.91
C ALA A 264 -20.36 -1.87 -32.74
N LEU A 265 -21.57 -1.75 -32.23
CA LEU A 265 -22.79 -2.10 -32.96
C LEU A 265 -23.05 -1.15 -34.12
N LEU A 266 -22.81 0.17 -33.92
CA LEU A 266 -22.92 1.15 -35.02
C LEU A 266 -21.91 0.85 -36.13
N LEU A 267 -20.67 0.53 -35.79
CA LEU A 267 -19.63 0.16 -36.74
C LEU A 267 -19.97 -1.13 -37.53
N LYS A 268 -20.74 -2.04 -36.92
CA LYS A 268 -21.27 -3.26 -37.58
C LYS A 268 -22.52 -2.97 -38.42
N GLY A 269 -22.98 -1.73 -38.52
CA GLY A 269 -24.10 -1.31 -39.34
C GLY A 269 -25.50 -1.50 -38.71
N TYR A 270 -25.58 -1.73 -37.41
CA TYR A 270 -26.88 -1.82 -36.73
C TYR A 270 -27.59 -0.47 -36.72
N PRO A 271 -28.94 -0.43 -36.89
CA PRO A 271 -29.72 0.80 -36.73
C PRO A 271 -29.47 1.41 -35.34
N GLN A 272 -29.40 2.73 -35.29
CA GLN A 272 -29.06 3.49 -34.08
C GLN A 272 -29.91 3.09 -32.86
N GLN A 273 -31.23 2.95 -33.03
CA GLN A 273 -32.15 2.57 -31.95
C GLN A 273 -31.87 1.13 -31.45
N THR A 274 -31.63 0.21 -32.38
CA THR A 274 -31.28 -1.19 -32.04
C THR A 274 -29.94 -1.26 -31.33
N ALA A 275 -28.94 -0.53 -31.82
CA ALA A 275 -27.63 -0.45 -31.18
C ALA A 275 -27.74 0.10 -29.74
N PHE A 276 -28.54 1.17 -29.55
CA PHE A 276 -28.76 1.77 -28.24
C PHE A 276 -29.40 0.80 -27.24
N THR A 277 -30.55 0.22 -27.61
CA THR A 277 -31.29 -0.68 -26.70
C THR A 277 -30.48 -1.95 -26.39
N THR A 278 -29.76 -2.50 -27.37
CA THR A 278 -28.88 -3.66 -27.18
C THR A 278 -27.70 -3.32 -26.26
N ALA A 279 -27.04 -2.19 -26.48
CA ALA A 279 -25.94 -1.77 -25.62
C ALA A 279 -26.40 -1.52 -24.18
N GLN A 280 -27.56 -0.90 -24.01
CA GLN A 280 -28.18 -0.67 -22.69
C GLN A 280 -28.46 -1.99 -21.96
N ALA A 281 -29.07 -2.94 -22.65
CA ALA A 281 -29.37 -4.25 -22.06
C ALA A 281 -28.12 -5.04 -21.68
N LEU A 282 -27.11 -5.07 -22.57
CA LEU A 282 -25.87 -5.82 -22.35
C LEU A 282 -24.99 -5.20 -21.26
N SER A 283 -25.00 -3.88 -21.12
CA SER A 283 -24.19 -3.19 -20.09
C SER A 283 -24.84 -3.14 -18.71
N ALA A 284 -26.10 -3.54 -18.58
CA ALA A 284 -26.89 -3.41 -17.34
C ALA A 284 -26.51 -4.42 -16.23
N SER A 285 -25.80 -5.50 -16.58
CA SER A 285 -25.40 -6.55 -15.63
C SER A 285 -23.89 -6.83 -15.72
N PRO A 286 -23.22 -7.16 -14.59
CA PRO A 286 -21.82 -7.62 -14.60
C PRO A 286 -21.62 -8.91 -15.39
N ASP A 287 -22.70 -9.65 -15.73
CA ASP A 287 -22.65 -10.84 -16.60
C ASP A 287 -22.13 -10.55 -18.01
N VAL A 288 -22.06 -9.28 -18.41
CA VAL A 288 -21.41 -8.84 -19.65
C VAL A 288 -19.99 -9.40 -19.80
N PHE A 289 -19.24 -9.57 -18.70
CA PHE A 289 -17.89 -10.12 -18.70
C PHE A 289 -17.84 -11.65 -18.90
N SER A 290 -18.95 -12.34 -18.68
CA SER A 290 -19.09 -13.78 -18.90
C SER A 290 -19.88 -14.13 -20.17
N ASN A 291 -20.36 -13.12 -20.92
CA ASN A 291 -21.13 -13.32 -22.14
C ASN A 291 -20.22 -13.72 -23.32
N PRO A 292 -20.33 -14.98 -23.86
CA PRO A 292 -19.46 -15.44 -24.93
C PRO A 292 -19.54 -14.60 -26.22
N VAL A 293 -20.68 -13.97 -26.49
CA VAL A 293 -20.89 -13.11 -27.68
C VAL A 293 -19.99 -11.89 -27.68
N LEU A 294 -19.51 -11.49 -26.51
CA LEU A 294 -18.64 -10.31 -26.32
C LEU A 294 -17.16 -10.67 -26.12
N PHE A 295 -16.78 -11.94 -26.18
CA PHE A 295 -15.40 -12.37 -25.90
C PHE A 295 -14.38 -11.92 -26.93
N ASP A 296 -14.78 -11.57 -28.14
CA ASP A 296 -13.94 -10.97 -29.17
C ASP A 296 -13.65 -9.47 -28.89
N VAL A 297 -14.55 -8.78 -28.16
CA VAL A 297 -14.40 -7.37 -27.75
C VAL A 297 -13.85 -7.29 -26.32
N LEU A 298 -14.39 -8.04 -25.40
CA LEU A 298 -13.94 -8.14 -24.01
C LEU A 298 -12.99 -9.33 -23.82
N THR A 299 -11.88 -9.34 -24.57
CA THR A 299 -10.88 -10.40 -24.44
C THR A 299 -10.31 -10.41 -23.02
N ALA A 300 -9.89 -11.58 -22.53
CA ALA A 300 -9.23 -11.67 -21.22
C ALA A 300 -8.00 -10.74 -21.12
N ALA A 301 -7.23 -10.62 -22.21
CA ALA A 301 -6.05 -9.75 -22.28
C ALA A 301 -6.43 -8.26 -22.19
N THR A 302 -7.45 -7.82 -22.95
CA THR A 302 -7.93 -6.42 -22.92
C THR A 302 -8.44 -6.05 -21.52
N VAL A 303 -9.30 -6.89 -20.94
CA VAL A 303 -9.84 -6.65 -19.60
C VAL A 303 -8.71 -6.68 -18.56
N LYS A 304 -7.74 -7.61 -18.68
CA LYS A 304 -6.58 -7.66 -17.79
C LYS A 304 -5.73 -6.38 -17.87
N GLY A 305 -5.52 -5.84 -19.07
CA GLY A 305 -4.80 -4.58 -19.26
C GLY A 305 -5.49 -3.41 -18.55
N ILE A 306 -6.81 -3.29 -18.69
CA ILE A 306 -7.61 -2.26 -18.01
C ILE A 306 -7.54 -2.46 -16.49
N ILE A 307 -7.79 -3.67 -15.99
CA ILE A 307 -7.75 -3.93 -14.54
C ILE A 307 -6.35 -3.71 -13.97
N ALA A 308 -5.29 -4.20 -14.62
CA ALA A 308 -3.91 -3.97 -14.20
C ALA A 308 -3.52 -2.47 -14.16
N TYR A 309 -4.13 -1.67 -15.02
CA TYR A 309 -3.93 -0.22 -15.02
C TYR A 309 -4.46 0.47 -13.76
N HIS A 310 -5.42 -0.14 -13.07
CA HIS A 310 -5.98 0.37 -11.81
C HIS A 310 -5.17 -0.03 -10.55
N PHE A 311 -4.07 -0.77 -10.72
CA PHE A 311 -3.15 -1.10 -9.63
C PHE A 311 -1.94 -0.17 -9.69
N LEU A 312 -1.81 0.69 -8.69
CA LEU A 312 -0.69 1.63 -8.62
C LEU A 312 0.61 0.91 -8.27
N ALA A 313 1.69 1.40 -8.83
CA ALA A 313 3.04 0.91 -8.63
C ALA A 313 4.02 2.09 -8.53
N THR A 314 5.29 1.80 -8.29
CA THR A 314 6.37 2.79 -8.31
C THR A 314 7.65 2.15 -8.86
N SER A 315 8.70 2.95 -8.96
CA SER A 315 10.06 2.48 -9.23
C SER A 315 11.02 3.06 -8.22
N VAL A 316 11.97 2.25 -7.77
CA VAL A 316 13.08 2.69 -6.91
C VAL A 316 14.36 2.53 -7.74
N GLY A 317 14.92 3.65 -8.20
CA GLY A 317 15.93 3.63 -9.24
C GLY A 317 15.39 2.96 -10.51
N ALA A 318 16.07 1.95 -11.03
CA ALA A 318 15.64 1.17 -12.18
C ALA A 318 14.72 -0.04 -11.82
N SER A 319 14.47 -0.29 -10.52
CA SER A 319 13.70 -1.44 -10.06
C SER A 319 12.21 -1.11 -9.96
N PHE A 320 11.39 -1.81 -10.75
CA PHE A 320 9.93 -1.72 -10.67
C PHE A 320 9.40 -2.34 -9.38
N GLN A 321 8.53 -1.61 -8.69
CA GLN A 321 7.91 -2.01 -7.42
C GLN A 321 6.38 -2.03 -7.56
N PRO A 322 5.78 -3.23 -7.75
CA PRO A 322 4.33 -3.36 -7.89
C PRO A 322 3.58 -3.18 -6.56
N ASN A 323 4.30 -3.30 -5.45
CA ASN A 323 3.72 -3.32 -4.12
C ASN A 323 3.93 -1.98 -3.42
N ILE A 324 2.94 -1.09 -3.53
CA ILE A 324 2.92 0.18 -2.79
C ILE A 324 1.60 0.33 -2.05
N ARG A 325 1.66 0.96 -0.88
CA ARG A 325 0.46 1.39 -0.15
C ARG A 325 0.39 2.92 -0.17
N ALA A 326 -0.48 3.43 -1.01
CA ALA A 326 -0.67 4.86 -1.23
C ALA A 326 -2.03 5.28 -0.66
N PHE A 327 -2.02 5.86 0.54
CA PHE A 327 -3.17 6.56 1.09
C PHE A 327 -3.38 7.90 0.37
N SER A 328 -4.56 8.48 0.46
CA SER A 328 -4.90 9.76 -0.18
C SER A 328 -3.88 10.87 0.13
N VAL A 329 -3.37 10.90 1.34
CA VAL A 329 -2.35 11.84 1.83
C VAL A 329 -0.98 11.70 1.16
N ASN A 330 -0.74 10.60 0.46
CA ASN A 330 0.54 10.34 -0.18
C ASN A 330 0.62 10.90 -1.61
N PHE A 331 -0.52 11.32 -2.18
CA PHE A 331 -0.54 11.95 -3.49
C PHE A 331 -0.18 13.43 -3.39
N ALA A 332 0.50 13.91 -4.44
CA ALA A 332 0.92 15.31 -4.49
C ALA A 332 -0.28 16.25 -4.70
N SER A 333 -0.16 17.49 -4.24
CA SER A 333 -1.14 18.56 -4.52
C SER A 333 -1.06 19.10 -5.95
N THR A 334 -0.02 18.76 -6.69
CA THR A 334 0.15 19.05 -8.11
C THR A 334 0.02 17.77 -8.93
N PRO A 335 -0.44 17.85 -10.21
CA PRO A 335 -0.52 16.69 -11.08
C PRO A 335 0.82 15.96 -11.16
N THR A 336 0.82 14.68 -10.77
CA THR A 336 2.02 13.85 -10.69
C THR A 336 1.73 12.48 -11.29
N PHE A 337 2.72 11.93 -12.02
CA PHE A 337 2.59 10.63 -12.67
C PHE A 337 2.99 9.50 -11.72
N TYR A 338 2.18 8.45 -11.74
CA TYR A 338 2.40 7.21 -10.99
C TYR A 338 2.34 6.04 -11.96
N THR A 339 3.33 5.15 -11.87
CA THR A 339 3.31 3.90 -12.64
C THR A 339 2.19 2.98 -12.16
N THR A 340 1.86 1.99 -12.98
CA THR A 340 0.81 1.01 -12.70
C THR A 340 1.34 -0.40 -12.92
N LEU A 341 0.54 -1.41 -12.59
CA LEU A 341 0.93 -2.81 -12.83
C LEU A 341 1.13 -3.12 -14.33
N VAL A 342 0.58 -2.32 -15.25
CA VAL A 342 0.87 -2.41 -16.70
C VAL A 342 2.36 -2.25 -16.99
N ASN A 343 3.07 -1.43 -16.20
CA ASN A 343 4.51 -1.20 -16.36
C ASN A 343 5.37 -2.44 -16.08
N SER A 344 4.81 -3.50 -15.48
CA SER A 344 5.50 -4.79 -15.37
C SER A 344 5.71 -5.48 -16.74
N GLY A 345 4.84 -5.19 -17.72
CA GLY A 345 4.94 -5.71 -19.09
C GLY A 345 5.33 -4.66 -20.13
N VAL A 346 4.95 -3.39 -19.89
CA VAL A 346 5.21 -2.24 -20.77
C VAL A 346 5.95 -1.17 -19.98
N ALA A 347 7.26 -1.34 -19.82
CA ALA A 347 8.09 -0.50 -18.93
C ALA A 347 8.01 1.00 -19.23
N ILE A 348 7.82 1.39 -20.49
CA ILE A 348 7.74 2.80 -20.93
C ILE A 348 6.33 3.41 -20.82
N HIS A 349 5.32 2.65 -20.34
CA HIS A 349 3.97 3.21 -20.19
C HIS A 349 3.99 4.37 -19.20
N PRO A 350 3.42 5.55 -19.56
CA PRO A 350 3.54 6.76 -18.73
C PRO A 350 2.72 6.71 -17.43
N GLY A 351 1.86 5.71 -17.26
CA GLY A 351 1.08 5.51 -16.04
C GLY A 351 -0.14 6.41 -15.92
N ILE A 352 -0.54 6.70 -14.68
CA ILE A 352 -1.70 7.52 -14.33
C ILE A 352 -1.21 8.86 -13.77
N ASN A 353 -1.84 9.96 -14.18
CA ASN A 353 -1.68 11.25 -13.53
C ASN A 353 -2.63 11.32 -12.33
N ALA A 354 -2.13 11.71 -11.16
CA ALA A 354 -2.94 11.87 -9.96
C ALA A 354 -2.68 13.20 -9.26
N GLN A 355 -3.71 13.75 -8.63
CA GLN A 355 -3.64 14.99 -7.86
C GLN A 355 -4.57 14.93 -6.66
N ALA A 356 -4.05 15.30 -5.47
CA ALA A 356 -4.83 15.45 -4.25
C ALA A 356 -5.12 16.92 -3.96
N THR A 357 -6.29 17.19 -3.39
CA THR A 357 -6.65 18.52 -2.86
C THR A 357 -6.62 18.43 -1.33
N PHE A 358 -5.97 19.40 -0.69
CA PHE A 358 -5.80 19.44 0.75
C PHE A 358 -6.51 20.63 1.39
N THR A 359 -7.00 20.42 2.62
CA THR A 359 -7.36 21.48 3.56
C THR A 359 -6.58 21.22 4.85
N GLY A 360 -5.51 22.00 5.08
CA GLY A 360 -4.51 21.67 6.11
C GLY A 360 -3.84 20.33 5.82
N SER A 361 -3.87 19.42 6.80
CA SER A 361 -3.34 18.06 6.67
C SER A 361 -4.37 17.02 6.21
N PHE A 362 -5.58 17.44 5.83
CA PHE A 362 -6.65 16.55 5.39
C PHE A 362 -6.84 16.61 3.89
N VAL A 363 -6.98 15.45 3.25
CA VAL A 363 -7.34 15.36 1.83
C VAL A 363 -8.85 15.53 1.70
N THR A 364 -9.25 16.48 0.85
CA THR A 364 -10.66 16.79 0.55
C THR A 364 -11.08 16.35 -0.84
N GLY A 365 -10.11 15.98 -1.69
CA GLY A 365 -10.35 15.48 -3.04
C GLY A 365 -9.14 14.72 -3.57
N LEU A 366 -9.40 13.73 -4.39
CA LEU A 366 -8.36 12.95 -5.08
C LEU A 366 -8.86 12.65 -6.49
N GLN A 367 -8.09 13.04 -7.49
CA GLN A 367 -8.41 12.90 -8.89
C GLN A 367 -7.33 12.09 -9.60
N PHE A 368 -7.76 11.24 -10.52
CA PHE A 368 -6.89 10.44 -11.39
C PHE A 368 -7.25 10.69 -12.85
N THR A 369 -6.25 10.81 -13.70
CA THR A 369 -6.45 10.96 -15.15
C THR A 369 -5.69 9.86 -15.88
N GLY A 370 -6.42 9.05 -16.65
CA GLY A 370 -5.87 7.97 -17.45
C GLY A 370 -5.15 8.49 -18.69
N TYR A 371 -4.19 7.71 -19.17
CA TYR A 371 -3.45 8.02 -20.41
C TYR A 371 -4.35 7.93 -21.64
N GLY A 372 -5.19 6.89 -21.67
CA GLY A 372 -6.08 6.62 -22.79
C GLY A 372 -7.27 7.56 -22.87
N THR A 373 -7.84 7.65 -24.07
CA THR A 373 -9.02 8.46 -24.37
C THR A 373 -10.16 7.58 -24.87
N PHE A 374 -11.38 8.10 -24.79
CA PHE A 374 -12.52 7.51 -25.46
C PHE A 374 -13.26 8.55 -26.31
N PRO A 375 -13.39 8.34 -27.64
CA PRO A 375 -12.87 7.22 -28.43
C PRO A 375 -11.33 7.18 -28.44
N PRO A 376 -10.73 6.02 -28.75
CA PRO A 376 -9.28 5.87 -28.84
C PRO A 376 -8.65 6.82 -29.88
N GLY A 377 -7.38 7.23 -29.62
CA GLY A 377 -6.63 8.10 -30.56
C GLY A 377 -6.75 9.59 -30.26
N GLY A 378 -7.40 9.98 -29.16
CA GLY A 378 -7.36 11.36 -28.67
C GLY A 378 -6.02 11.74 -28.05
N THR A 379 -5.90 13.01 -27.63
CA THR A 379 -4.70 13.47 -26.91
C THR A 379 -4.56 12.75 -25.58
N PRO A 380 -3.40 12.16 -25.26
CA PRO A 380 -3.15 11.52 -23.97
C PRO A 380 -3.51 12.44 -22.79
N TYR A 381 -4.09 11.86 -21.73
CA TYR A 381 -4.57 12.56 -20.53
C TYR A 381 -5.66 13.63 -20.74
N SER A 382 -6.28 13.70 -21.92
CA SER A 382 -7.37 14.63 -22.18
C SER A 382 -8.77 14.01 -22.06
N GLY A 383 -8.84 12.67 -21.89
CA GLY A 383 -10.11 11.95 -22.01
C GLY A 383 -10.80 11.69 -20.69
N ILE A 384 -10.32 10.70 -19.96
CA ILE A 384 -11.02 10.18 -18.77
C ILE A 384 -10.33 10.62 -17.50
N SER A 385 -11.03 11.42 -16.72
CA SER A 385 -10.63 11.80 -15.36
C SER A 385 -11.62 11.22 -14.36
N ALA A 386 -11.12 10.48 -13.40
CA ALA A 386 -11.87 9.87 -12.33
C ALA A 386 -11.66 10.62 -11.02
N LYS A 387 -12.74 10.83 -10.27
CA LYS A 387 -12.67 11.33 -8.90
C LYS A 387 -12.80 10.17 -7.94
N ALA A 388 -11.99 10.16 -6.89
CA ALA A 388 -12.24 9.28 -5.77
C ALA A 388 -13.48 9.75 -5.02
N ILE A 389 -14.52 8.93 -5.03
CA ILE A 389 -15.77 9.19 -4.31
C ILE A 389 -15.74 8.64 -2.88
N SER A 390 -14.83 7.69 -2.63
CA SER A 390 -14.50 7.19 -1.30
C SER A 390 -13.03 6.79 -1.27
N MET A 391 -12.33 7.20 -0.22
CA MET A 391 -10.86 7.08 -0.15
C MET A 391 -10.43 6.27 1.07
N ASP A 392 -9.19 5.77 1.01
CA ASP A 392 -8.48 5.18 2.15
C ASP A 392 -9.15 3.96 2.78
N HIS A 393 -9.79 3.13 1.96
CA HIS A 393 -10.29 1.83 2.42
C HIS A 393 -9.11 0.90 2.72
N HIS A 394 -8.73 0.86 3.99
CA HIS A 394 -7.56 0.13 4.44
C HIS A 394 -7.86 -1.37 4.56
N ALA A 395 -7.04 -2.19 3.92
CA ALA A 395 -7.10 -3.65 3.97
C ALA A 395 -5.78 -4.24 4.50
N VAL A 396 -5.79 -5.50 4.95
CA VAL A 396 -4.60 -6.20 5.49
C VAL A 396 -3.43 -6.14 4.49
N ASN A 397 -3.72 -6.34 3.22
CA ASN A 397 -2.75 -6.44 2.14
C ASN A 397 -2.82 -5.27 1.15
N GLY A 398 -3.38 -4.13 1.54
CA GLY A 398 -3.42 -2.97 0.65
C GLY A 398 -4.35 -1.85 1.12
N VAL A 399 -4.54 -0.91 0.24
CA VAL A 399 -5.53 0.17 0.34
C VAL A 399 -6.25 0.31 -1.00
N TYR A 400 -7.53 0.65 -0.98
CA TYR A 400 -8.23 0.96 -2.21
C TYR A 400 -9.01 2.26 -2.12
N HIS A 401 -9.21 2.87 -3.29
CA HIS A 401 -10.00 4.09 -3.46
C HIS A 401 -11.09 3.80 -4.48
N ILE A 402 -12.33 4.13 -4.15
CA ILE A 402 -13.47 3.95 -5.05
C ILE A 402 -13.55 5.17 -5.96
N ILE A 403 -13.56 4.94 -7.28
CA ILE A 403 -13.54 6.00 -8.30
C ILE A 403 -14.78 5.95 -9.18
N ASP A 404 -15.17 7.12 -9.71
CA ASP A 404 -16.41 7.32 -10.49
C ASP A 404 -16.27 7.05 -12.00
N GLN A 405 -15.08 6.73 -12.49
CA GLN A 405 -14.81 6.39 -13.88
C GLN A 405 -13.82 5.25 -14.01
N VAL A 406 -13.90 4.47 -15.09
CA VAL A 406 -12.86 3.49 -15.46
C VAL A 406 -11.76 4.20 -16.23
N LEU A 407 -10.52 4.07 -15.75
CA LEU A 407 -9.35 4.65 -16.42
C LEU A 407 -8.86 3.71 -17.54
N LEU A 408 -8.43 4.29 -18.64
CA LEU A 408 -7.93 3.53 -19.79
C LEU A 408 -6.43 3.72 -19.96
N PRO A 409 -5.68 2.61 -20.24
CA PRO A 409 -4.24 2.68 -20.47
C PRO A 409 -3.87 3.24 -21.86
N GLN A 410 -4.80 3.22 -22.83
CA GLN A 410 -4.62 3.68 -24.21
C GLN A 410 -5.93 4.10 -24.84
#